data_a897b3d9a9f77cea7414af450bdbf8c9
#
_entry.id   a897b3d9a9f77cea7414af450bdbf8c9
#
_cell.length_a   1.000
_cell.length_b   1.000
_cell.length_c   1.000
_cell.angle_alpha   90.00
_cell.angle_beta   90.00
_cell.angle_gamma   90.00
#
_symmetry.space_group_name_H-M   'P 1'
#
loop_
_entity.id
_entity.type
_entity.pdbx_description
1 polymer ?
#
loop_
_entity_poly.entity_id
_entity_poly.type
_entity_poly.pdbx_seq_one_letter_code
_entity_poly.pdbx_strand_id
1 'polypeptide(L)'
;MSALARFESFMENMVEGSVARLFRSPVQPAEIAKRLERAMETQQTISVRRVIVPNFYRAFLNPQDFAAFQPIRGEMEREMANYLADLAQERNFTMLEHPRVELSADAGVARHTIQVVAETSSAPAAPEVAHTQVFQPAPAVATQSRTRLLLNTPNGRQ
;
A
#
# COMPACT_ATOMS: atom_id res chain seq x y z
N MET A 1 15.63 22.71 6.93
CA MET A 1 16.26 21.59 6.20
C MET A 1 15.22 20.95 5.29
N SER A 2 15.57 20.71 4.06
CA SER A 2 14.63 20.13 3.10
C SER A 2 14.40 18.62 3.33
N ALA A 3 13.30 18.11 2.82
CA ALA A 3 12.99 16.70 2.90
C ALA A 3 14.12 15.86 2.30
N LEU A 4 14.60 16.27 1.13
CA LEU A 4 15.68 15.59 0.45
C LEU A 4 16.96 15.59 1.29
N ALA A 5 17.31 16.73 1.90
CA ALA A 5 18.51 16.83 2.72
C ALA A 5 18.45 15.91 3.94
N ARG A 6 17.28 15.77 4.54
CA ARG A 6 17.12 14.84 5.67
C ARG A 6 17.27 13.40 5.23
N PHE A 7 16.70 13.08 4.09
CA PHE A 7 16.80 11.72 3.54
C PHE A 7 18.26 11.40 3.17
N GLU A 8 18.95 12.36 2.59
CA GLU A 8 20.38 12.20 2.25
C GLU A 8 21.22 11.98 3.50
N SER A 9 20.96 12.78 4.56
CA SER A 9 21.66 12.58 5.84
C SER A 9 21.42 11.21 6.43
N PHE A 10 20.18 10.72 6.33
CA PHE A 10 19.86 9.38 6.76
C PHE A 10 20.67 8.37 5.96
N MET A 11 20.73 8.54 4.64
CA MET A 11 21.50 7.64 3.77
C MET A 11 22.99 7.65 4.09
N GLU A 12 23.54 8.82 4.36
CA GLU A 12 24.94 8.96 4.74
C GLU A 12 25.25 8.22 6.04
N ASN A 13 24.38 8.36 7.02
CA ASN A 13 24.54 7.69 8.30
C ASN A 13 24.45 6.17 8.17
N MET A 14 23.77 5.69 7.15
CA MET A 14 23.65 4.26 6.93
C MET A 14 24.87 3.64 6.25
N VAL A 15 25.77 4.44 5.69
CA VAL A 15 26.95 3.92 4.98
C VAL A 15 27.90 3.22 5.94
N GLU A 16 27.82 3.58 7.22
CA GLU A 16 28.68 2.97 8.21
C GLU A 16 28.08 1.68 8.71
N GLY A 17 28.65 0.58 8.35
CA GLY A 17 28.22 -0.72 8.87
C GLY A 17 27.75 -1.69 7.81
N SER A 18 26.82 -2.53 8.16
CA SER A 18 26.36 -3.63 7.31
C SER A 18 25.54 -3.20 6.09
N VAL A 19 25.37 -1.91 5.92
CA VAL A 19 24.51 -1.37 4.87
C VAL A 19 25.26 -1.09 3.57
N ALA A 20 26.56 -1.27 3.56
CA ALA A 20 27.37 -1.10 2.36
C ALA A 20 26.84 -1.90 1.16
N ARG A 21 26.12 -3.00 1.45
CA ARG A 21 25.52 -3.80 0.40
C ARG A 21 24.47 -3.06 -0.39
N LEU A 22 23.77 -2.13 0.25
CA LEU A 22 22.71 -1.38 -0.41
C LEU A 22 23.26 -0.51 -1.52
N PHE A 23 24.46 0.03 -1.32
CA PHE A 23 25.08 0.90 -2.30
C PHE A 23 25.64 0.12 -3.48
N ARG A 24 25.70 -1.20 -3.35
CA ARG A 24 26.09 -2.08 -4.45
C ARG A 24 24.87 -2.71 -5.11
N SER A 25 23.70 -2.49 -4.53
CA SER A 25 22.47 -3.00 -5.10
C SER A 25 22.16 -2.26 -6.40
N PRO A 26 21.65 -2.96 -7.41
CA PRO A 26 21.25 -2.31 -8.64
C PRO A 26 20.07 -1.38 -8.43
N VAL A 27 19.34 -1.55 -7.35
CA VAL A 27 18.26 -0.64 -6.97
C VAL A 27 18.72 0.16 -5.76
N GLN A 28 18.82 1.46 -5.92
CA GLN A 28 19.25 2.37 -4.87
C GLN A 28 18.08 2.89 -4.05
N PRO A 29 18.26 3.11 -2.74
CA PRO A 29 17.21 3.71 -1.92
C PRO A 29 16.71 5.05 -2.48
N ALA A 30 17.62 5.85 -3.04
CA ALA A 30 17.26 7.14 -3.64
C ALA A 30 16.30 6.97 -4.82
N GLU A 31 16.41 5.88 -5.57
CA GLU A 31 15.49 5.61 -6.67
C GLU A 31 14.10 5.27 -6.16
N ILE A 32 14.04 4.52 -5.07
CA ILE A 32 12.75 4.18 -4.45
C ILE A 32 12.08 5.47 -4.00
N ALA A 33 12.84 6.35 -3.33
CA ALA A 33 12.33 7.64 -2.87
C ALA A 33 11.79 8.48 -4.03
N LYS A 34 12.50 8.52 -5.15
CA LYS A 34 12.05 9.25 -6.34
C LYS A 34 10.79 8.67 -6.93
N ARG A 35 10.65 7.36 -6.93
CA ARG A 35 9.45 6.70 -7.43
C ARG A 35 8.25 6.99 -6.54
N LEU A 36 8.47 7.02 -5.22
CA LEU A 36 7.42 7.38 -4.27
C LEU A 36 6.99 8.84 -4.47
N GLU A 37 7.95 9.75 -4.61
CA GLU A 37 7.68 11.15 -4.89
C GLU A 37 6.86 11.30 -6.17
N ARG A 38 7.26 10.61 -7.22
CA ARG A 38 6.55 10.66 -8.49
C ARG A 38 5.12 10.14 -8.36
N ALA A 39 4.92 9.06 -7.59
CA ALA A 39 3.59 8.54 -7.35
C ALA A 39 2.73 9.55 -6.59
N MET A 40 3.32 10.26 -5.65
CA MET A 40 2.63 11.31 -4.92
C MET A 40 2.14 12.42 -5.86
N GLU A 41 3.01 12.85 -6.76
CA GLU A 41 2.67 13.89 -7.73
C GLU A 41 1.65 13.46 -8.76
N THR A 42 1.78 12.26 -9.29
CA THR A 42 0.90 11.80 -10.36
C THR A 42 -0.47 11.38 -9.86
N GLN A 43 -0.60 11.05 -8.60
CA GLN A 43 -1.86 10.61 -8.04
C GLN A 43 -2.49 11.62 -7.08
N GLN A 44 -2.11 12.87 -7.22
CA GLN A 44 -2.71 13.93 -6.44
C GLN A 44 -4.14 14.20 -6.90
N THR A 45 -4.97 14.59 -5.97
CA THR A 45 -6.36 14.98 -6.25
C THR A 45 -6.50 16.46 -5.93
N ILE A 46 -6.91 17.23 -6.92
CA ILE A 46 -7.07 18.66 -6.73
C ILE A 46 -8.47 18.95 -6.21
N SER A 47 -8.54 19.50 -5.03
CA SER A 47 -9.78 19.95 -4.42
C SER A 47 -9.83 21.48 -4.53
N VAL A 48 -10.97 22.05 -4.23
CA VAL A 48 -11.21 23.48 -4.37
C VAL A 48 -10.13 24.36 -3.71
N ARG A 49 -9.60 23.97 -2.61
CA ARG A 49 -8.63 24.81 -1.87
C ARG A 49 -7.32 24.10 -1.55
N ARG A 50 -7.16 22.88 -1.96
CA ARG A 50 -5.97 22.12 -1.58
C ARG A 50 -5.73 20.96 -2.52
N VAL A 51 -4.49 20.54 -2.54
CA VAL A 51 -4.08 19.35 -3.29
C VAL A 51 -3.93 18.23 -2.29
N ILE A 52 -4.72 17.19 -2.46
CA ILE A 52 -4.67 16.02 -1.58
C ILE A 52 -3.82 14.96 -2.25
N VAL A 53 -2.85 14.42 -1.52
CA VAL A 53 -1.97 13.39 -2.04
C VAL A 53 -2.18 12.09 -1.29
N PRO A 54 -1.83 10.94 -1.92
CA PRO A 54 -1.94 9.65 -1.24
C PRO A 54 -1.13 9.62 0.05
N ASN A 55 -1.56 8.78 0.98
CA ASN A 55 -0.86 8.60 2.25
C ASN A 55 -0.48 7.14 2.50
N PHE A 56 -0.74 6.25 1.58
CA PHE A 56 -0.31 4.88 1.69
C PHE A 56 0.38 4.45 0.40
N TYR A 57 1.63 4.05 0.52
CA TYR A 57 2.48 3.71 -0.63
C TYR A 57 3.04 2.31 -0.47
N ARG A 58 2.98 1.55 -1.53
CA ARG A 58 3.60 0.22 -1.57
C ARG A 58 4.59 0.19 -2.73
N ALA A 59 5.83 -0.14 -2.44
CA ALA A 59 6.87 -0.26 -3.44
C ALA A 59 7.21 -1.73 -3.60
N PHE A 60 7.10 -2.22 -4.82
CA PHE A 60 7.36 -3.62 -5.15
C PHE A 60 8.66 -3.74 -5.92
N LEU A 61 9.49 -4.68 -5.48
CA LEU A 61 10.76 -4.96 -6.12
C LEU A 61 10.85 -6.45 -6.42
N ASN A 62 11.69 -6.79 -7.38
CA ASN A 62 11.99 -8.20 -7.62
C ASN A 62 12.56 -8.81 -6.33
N PRO A 63 12.23 -10.06 -5.98
CA PRO A 63 12.73 -10.67 -4.75
C PRO A 63 14.25 -10.61 -4.58
N GLN A 64 15.01 -10.71 -5.66
CA GLN A 64 16.46 -10.64 -5.58
C GLN A 64 16.95 -9.23 -5.24
N ASP A 65 16.26 -8.22 -5.74
CA ASP A 65 16.60 -6.83 -5.42
C ASP A 65 16.13 -6.48 -4.01
N PHE A 66 14.96 -7.00 -3.62
CA PHE A 66 14.40 -6.77 -2.29
C PHE A 66 15.29 -7.36 -1.19
N ALA A 67 15.97 -8.46 -1.47
CA ALA A 67 16.82 -9.12 -0.48
C ALA A 67 17.86 -8.18 0.13
N ALA A 68 18.34 -7.20 -0.63
CA ALA A 68 19.30 -6.21 -0.14
C ALA A 68 18.72 -5.30 0.93
N PHE A 69 17.42 -5.07 0.89
CA PHE A 69 16.73 -4.18 1.82
C PHE A 69 16.15 -4.89 3.03
N GLN A 70 16.10 -6.21 2.99
CA GLN A 70 15.49 -7.01 4.05
C GLN A 70 15.99 -6.68 5.45
N PRO A 71 17.30 -6.57 5.70
CA PRO A 71 17.81 -6.30 7.04
C PRO A 71 17.40 -4.94 7.62
N ILE A 72 17.10 -3.97 6.77
CA ILE A 72 16.79 -2.62 7.21
C ILE A 72 15.42 -2.16 6.74
N ARG A 73 14.59 -3.11 6.35
CA ARG A 73 13.29 -2.81 5.75
C ARG A 73 12.46 -1.84 6.60
N GLY A 74 12.28 -2.15 7.87
CA GLY A 74 11.44 -1.33 8.74
C GLY A 74 11.95 0.10 8.90
N GLU A 75 13.26 0.24 8.99
CA GLU A 75 13.89 1.54 9.13
C GLU A 75 13.75 2.35 7.83
N MET A 76 13.98 1.68 6.70
CA MET A 76 13.81 2.29 5.39
C MET A 76 12.37 2.75 5.15
N GLU A 77 11.39 1.90 5.49
CA GLU A 77 9.98 2.24 5.34
C GLU A 77 9.62 3.49 6.16
N ARG A 78 10.14 3.56 7.38
CA ARG A 78 9.89 4.71 8.25
C ARG A 78 10.52 6.00 7.70
N GLU A 79 11.76 5.91 7.25
CA GLU A 79 12.45 7.10 6.72
C GLU A 79 11.84 7.58 5.41
N MET A 80 11.39 6.67 4.56
CA MET A 80 10.70 7.03 3.33
C MET A 80 9.34 7.68 3.65
N ALA A 81 8.65 7.22 4.68
CA ALA A 81 7.40 7.84 5.11
C ALA A 81 7.67 9.26 5.61
N ASN A 82 8.72 9.44 6.41
CA ASN A 82 9.09 10.78 6.88
C ASN A 82 9.46 11.71 5.71
N TYR A 83 10.18 11.16 4.73
CA TYR A 83 10.54 11.92 3.53
C TYR A 83 9.30 12.41 2.79
N LEU A 84 8.30 11.55 2.62
CA LEU A 84 7.07 11.93 1.94
C LEU A 84 6.26 12.95 2.75
N ALA A 85 6.24 12.81 4.07
CA ALA A 85 5.56 13.76 4.93
C ALA A 85 6.18 15.16 4.82
N ASP A 86 7.51 15.21 4.89
CA ASP A 86 8.25 16.47 4.78
C ASP A 86 8.06 17.09 3.39
N LEU A 87 8.10 16.27 2.35
CA LEU A 87 7.94 16.72 0.98
C LEU A 87 6.54 17.30 0.74
N ALA A 88 5.51 16.64 1.27
CA ALA A 88 4.14 17.12 1.16
C ALA A 88 4.01 18.48 1.85
N GLN A 89 4.67 18.64 2.99
CA GLN A 89 4.64 19.88 3.73
C GLN A 89 5.34 21.01 2.95
N GLU A 90 6.49 20.72 2.37
CA GLU A 90 7.23 21.72 1.56
C GLU A 90 6.44 22.19 0.35
N ARG A 91 5.62 21.32 -0.21
CA ARG A 91 4.83 21.63 -1.41
C ARG A 91 3.41 22.08 -1.10
N ASN A 92 3.08 22.23 0.16
CA ASN A 92 1.75 22.59 0.61
C ASN A 92 0.68 21.58 0.15
N PHE A 93 1.05 20.33 0.10
CA PHE A 93 0.11 19.24 -0.18
C PHE A 93 -0.55 18.81 1.12
N THR A 94 -1.77 18.31 1.02
CA THR A 94 -2.51 17.80 2.16
C THR A 94 -2.47 16.28 2.16
N MET A 95 -2.03 15.71 3.26
CA MET A 95 -2.17 14.28 3.51
C MET A 95 -3.22 14.11 4.59
N LEU A 96 -4.13 13.16 4.40
CA LEU A 96 -5.20 12.94 5.38
C LEU A 96 -4.67 12.33 6.67
N GLU A 97 -3.62 11.54 6.56
CA GLU A 97 -2.97 10.93 7.70
C GLU A 97 -1.46 10.87 7.44
N HIS A 98 -0.70 10.58 8.46
CA HIS A 98 0.75 10.40 8.30
C HIS A 98 1.02 9.28 7.28
N PRO A 99 1.91 9.51 6.33
CA PRO A 99 2.12 8.54 5.27
C PRO A 99 2.70 7.22 5.78
N ARG A 100 2.35 6.17 5.10
CA ARG A 100 2.87 4.84 5.39
C ARG A 100 3.48 4.28 4.11
N VAL A 101 4.66 3.73 4.23
CA VAL A 101 5.38 3.12 3.11
C VAL A 101 5.65 1.66 3.44
N GLU A 102 5.39 0.79 2.49
CA GLU A 102 5.69 -0.63 2.62
C GLU A 102 6.54 -1.06 1.43
N LEU A 103 7.61 -1.77 1.72
CA LEU A 103 8.47 -2.39 0.71
C LEU A 103 8.14 -3.87 0.65
N SER A 104 7.92 -4.39 -0.53
CA SER A 104 7.54 -5.79 -0.71
C SER A 104 8.26 -6.42 -1.89
N ALA A 105 8.43 -7.72 -1.83
CA ALA A 105 8.98 -8.48 -2.94
C ALA A 105 7.84 -8.96 -3.82
N ASP A 106 8.02 -8.88 -5.13
CA ASP A 106 7.05 -9.37 -6.08
C ASP A 106 7.80 -9.97 -7.27
N ALA A 107 7.62 -11.27 -7.49
CA ALA A 107 8.29 -11.97 -8.58
C ALA A 107 7.86 -11.47 -9.97
N GLY A 108 6.69 -10.84 -10.05
CA GLY A 108 6.21 -10.25 -11.30
C GLY A 108 6.91 -8.95 -11.69
N VAL A 109 7.68 -8.38 -10.78
CA VAL A 109 8.45 -7.16 -11.06
C VAL A 109 9.80 -7.55 -11.64
N ALA A 110 10.16 -6.93 -12.76
CA ALA A 110 11.44 -7.21 -13.40
C ALA A 110 12.61 -6.75 -12.52
N ARG A 111 13.75 -7.40 -12.70
CA ARG A 111 14.98 -7.02 -11.99
C ARG A 111 15.32 -5.57 -12.29
N HIS A 112 15.85 -4.88 -11.29
CA HIS A 112 16.30 -3.49 -11.41
C HIS A 112 15.16 -2.50 -11.70
N THR A 113 13.92 -2.89 -11.45
CA THR A 113 12.77 -1.99 -11.58
C THR A 113 12.03 -1.88 -10.26
N ILE A 114 11.25 -0.82 -10.14
CA ILE A 114 10.45 -0.54 -8.94
C ILE A 114 9.06 -0.20 -9.41
N GLN A 115 8.06 -0.84 -8.83
CA GLN A 115 6.67 -0.48 -9.08
C GLN A 115 6.08 0.09 -7.81
N VAL A 116 5.40 1.20 -7.92
CA VAL A 116 4.78 1.85 -6.76
C VAL A 116 3.29 1.96 -6.97
N VAL A 117 2.55 1.59 -5.93
CA VAL A 117 1.11 1.78 -5.86
C VAL A 117 0.86 2.75 -4.72
N ALA A 118 0.12 3.79 -4.98
CA ALA A 118 -0.19 4.81 -3.97
C ALA A 118 -1.71 4.91 -3.83
N GLU A 119 -2.17 4.99 -2.60
CA GLU A 119 -3.60 5.06 -2.30
C GLU A 119 -3.86 6.12 -1.23
N THR A 120 -5.04 6.70 -1.29
CA THR A 120 -5.48 7.59 -0.24
C THR A 120 -6.34 6.79 0.72
N SER A 121 -5.82 6.59 1.92
CA SER A 121 -6.55 5.86 2.94
C SER A 121 -7.01 6.85 3.98
N SER A 122 -8.28 6.75 4.33
CA SER A 122 -8.77 7.61 5.37
C SER A 122 -9.18 6.70 6.49
N ALA A 123 -8.35 6.48 7.35
CA ALA A 123 -8.63 5.72 8.50
C ALA A 123 -9.12 4.37 8.22
N PRO A 124 -9.30 3.69 9.10
CA PRO A 124 -9.52 2.45 9.13
C PRO A 124 -10.72 1.92 8.99
N ALA A 125 -11.03 1.69 8.69
CA ALA A 125 -11.93 1.18 8.66
C ALA A 125 -12.19 0.07 8.87
N ALA A 126 -12.39 -0.24 8.97
CA ALA A 126 -12.54 -1.21 9.29
C ALA A 126 -13.33 -1.96 8.62
N PRO A 127 -13.68 -2.25 8.65
CA PRO A 127 -14.19 -2.96 8.24
C PRO A 127 -14.95 -3.22 7.36
N GLU A 128 -15.22 -3.24 7.14
CA GLU A 128 -15.80 -3.50 6.53
C GLU A 128 -16.15 -4.24 5.90
N VAL A 129 -16.32 -4.42 6.01
CA VAL A 129 -16.45 -5.00 5.48
C VAL A 129 -17.23 -5.68 5.16
N ALA A 130 -17.60 -5.88 5.46
CA ALA A 130 -18.18 -6.52 5.25
C ALA A 130 -18.94 -6.59 4.35
N HIS A 131 -19.27 -6.54 4.11
CA HIS A 131 -19.85 -6.64 3.45
C HIS A 131 -20.27 -7.37 2.71
N THR A 132 -20.37 -7.64 2.68
CA THR A 132 -20.69 -8.21 2.08
C THR A 132 -21.42 -8.77 1.83
N GLN A 133 -21.87 -8.95 1.94
CA GLN A 133 -22.43 -9.41 1.74
C GLN A 133 -23.11 -9.85 1.57
N VAL A 134 -23.54 -9.85 1.71
CA VAL A 134 -24.14 -10.31 1.58
C VAL A 134 -24.81 -10.66 0.93
N PHE A 135 -25.12 -10.80 0.65
CA PHE A 135 -25.82 -11.11 0.03
C PHE A 135 -26.43 -12.03 -0.05
N GLN A 136 -26.51 -12.33 0.13
CA GLN A 136 -27.01 -13.04 0.09
C GLN A 136 -27.78 -13.50 -0.02
N PRO A 137 -28.18 -13.63 -0.07
CA PRO A 137 -28.93 -14.09 -0.12
C PRO A 137 -29.52 -14.89 -0.23
N ALA A 138 -29.51 -14.93 -0.15
CA ALA A 138 -29.96 -15.51 -0.22
C ALA A 138 -30.64 -16.22 -0.26
N PRO A 139 -30.69 -16.25 -0.25
CA PRO A 139 -31.29 -16.83 -0.29
C PRO A 139 -31.93 -17.58 -0.37
N ALA A 140 -31.88 -17.58 -0.34
CA ALA A 140 -32.38 -18.09 -0.42
C ALA A 140 -32.95 -18.84 -0.46
N VAL A 141 -32.95 -18.94 -0.40
CA VAL A 141 -33.36 -19.42 -0.41
C VAL A 141 -34.00 -20.16 -0.39
N ALA A 142 -34.00 -20.14 -0.26
CA ALA A 142 -34.53 -20.66 -0.23
C ALA A 142 -35.23 -21.38 -0.45
N THR A 143 -35.22 -21.45 -0.51
CA THR A 143 -35.81 -21.93 -0.75
C THR A 143 -36.43 -22.78 -0.79
N GLN A 144 -36.34 -22.92 -0.73
CA GLN A 144 -36.81 -23.51 -0.77
C GLN A 144 -37.45 -24.31 -0.62
N SER A 145 -37.50 -24.41 -0.45
CA SER A 145 -38.00 -25.00 -0.27
C SER A 145 -38.83 -25.57 -0.31
N ARG A 146 -38.92 -25.64 -0.41
CA ARG A 146 -39.67 -25.97 -0.40
C ARG A 146 -40.27 -26.78 -0.61
N THR A 147 -40.18 -26.84 -0.57
CA THR A 147 -40.67 -27.41 -0.76
C THR A 147 -41.35 -28.22 -0.65
N ARG A 148 -41.41 -28.49 -0.60
CA ARG A 148 -41.92 -29.06 -0.45
C ARG A 148 -42.59 -29.69 -0.39
N LEU A 149 -42.70 -29.76 -0.34
CA LEU A 149 -43.25 -30.25 -0.27
C LEU A 149 -43.92 -30.96 -0.29
N LEU A 150 -43.99 -31.13 -0.34
CA LEU A 150 -44.56 -31.62 -0.36
C LEU A 150 -45.17 -32.39 -0.27
N LEU A 151 -45.23 -32.53 -0.30
CA LEU A 151 -45.73 -33.07 -0.24
C LEU A 151 -46.45 -33.85 -0.10
N ASN A 152 -46.52 -34.04 -0.11
CA ASN A 152 -47.06 -34.56 0.03
C ASN A 152 -47.75 -35.36 0.09
N THR A 153 -47.94 -35.61 0.05
CA THR A 153 -48.49 -36.22 0.17
C THR A 153 -49.22 -37.09 0.19
N PRO A 154 -49.54 -37.37 0.16
CA PRO A 154 -50.08 -38.00 0.29
C PRO A 154 -50.78 -38.87 0.38
N ASN A 155 -51.05 -39.08 0.40
CA ASN A 155 -51.57 -39.71 0.54
C ASN A 155 -52.15 -40.52 0.66
N GLY A 156 -52.32 -40.70 0.69
CA GLY A 156 -52.74 -41.31 0.82
C GLY A 156 -53.53 -42.19 0.99
N ARG A 157 -54.09 -42.67 0.93
CA ARG A 157 -54.78 -43.30 1.19
C ARG A 157 -55.32 -44.12 1.23
N GLN A 158 -55.50 -44.38 1.22
CA GLN A 158 -56.12 -45.13 1.27
C GLN A 158 -56.41 -45.58 1.29
#